data_a7b1d495bca7a813de71530c4e959b2c
#
_entry.id   a7b1d495bca7a813de71530c4e959b2c
#
_cell.length_a   1.000
_cell.length_b   1.000
_cell.length_c   1.000
_cell.angle_alpha   90.00
_cell.angle_beta   90.00
_cell.angle_gamma   90.00
#
_symmetry.space_group_name_H-M   'P 1'
#
loop_
_entity.id
_entity.type
_entity.pdbx_description
1 polymer ?
#
loop_
_entity_poly.entity_id
_entity_poly.type
_entity_poly.pdbx_seq_one_letter_code
_entity_poly.pdbx_strand_id
1 'polypeptide(L)'
;MAAPASPDERRKLIWARVYRDLIQSAIADSRSNLDLLSFTPDFRGSAAAINRVVALACYQNARTLLITSDNSLERLRWQALKDGKKVLVGTYRLRRGFVLLDPARIDEKRLELAACLDGMEKPGMGRSMSIAQLRDEGLTVDMCATGGLVFNEHGVVVYEGHALFEVQWALLQDIGVLGPSARVVAVAHASQVVDEVSLGFDAITADSTREVQCDYVVTPERVFE
;
A
#
# COMPACT_ATOMS: atom_id res chain seq x y z
N MET A 1 6.49 -6.41 39.40
CA MET A 1 6.75 -5.86 38.06
C MET A 1 5.95 -6.71 37.08
N ALA A 2 5.09 -6.08 36.23
CA ALA A 2 4.41 -6.81 35.17
C ALA A 2 5.45 -7.34 34.18
N ALA A 3 5.21 -8.52 33.60
CA ALA A 3 6.07 -9.05 32.53
C ALA A 3 6.09 -8.07 31.35
N PRO A 4 7.21 -7.93 30.62
CA PRO A 4 7.25 -7.09 29.44
C PRO A 4 6.21 -7.60 28.41
N ALA A 5 5.46 -6.69 27.78
CA ALA A 5 4.47 -7.03 26.77
C ALA A 5 5.12 -7.76 25.59
N SER A 6 4.45 -8.80 25.08
CA SER A 6 4.91 -9.49 23.88
C SER A 6 4.96 -8.54 22.68
N PRO A 7 5.72 -8.85 21.59
CA PRO A 7 5.75 -8.03 20.39
C PRO A 7 4.34 -7.73 19.84
N ASP A 8 3.47 -8.73 19.80
CA ASP A 8 2.09 -8.57 19.31
C ASP A 8 1.24 -7.69 20.22
N GLU A 9 1.41 -7.80 21.54
CA GLU A 9 0.73 -6.94 22.50
C GLU A 9 1.19 -5.48 22.37
N ARG A 10 2.49 -5.24 22.16
CA ARG A 10 3.02 -3.91 21.89
C ARG A 10 2.42 -3.30 20.64
N ARG A 11 2.38 -4.03 19.52
CA ARG A 11 1.75 -3.58 18.27
C ARG A 11 0.29 -3.20 18.47
N LYS A 12 -0.48 -4.00 19.22
CA LYS A 12 -1.88 -3.69 19.55
C LYS A 12 -2.04 -2.44 20.41
N LEU A 13 -1.15 -2.23 21.38
CA LEU A 13 -1.16 -1.04 22.24
C LEU A 13 -0.83 0.23 21.45
N ILE A 14 0.13 0.16 20.53
CA ILE A 14 0.46 1.27 19.63
C ILE A 14 -0.73 1.57 18.73
N TRP A 15 -1.33 0.55 18.12
CA TRP A 15 -2.54 0.71 17.30
C TRP A 15 -3.68 1.39 18.07
N ALA A 16 -3.93 0.98 19.30
CA ALA A 16 -4.98 1.60 20.11
C ALA A 16 -4.77 3.10 20.37
N ARG A 17 -3.51 3.57 20.39
CA ARG A 17 -3.18 5.00 20.47
C ARG A 17 -3.40 5.74 19.14
N VAL A 18 -2.92 5.17 18.06
CA VAL A 18 -3.02 5.75 16.71
C VAL A 18 -4.47 5.80 16.21
N TYR A 19 -5.27 4.80 16.57
CA TYR A 19 -6.65 4.63 16.08
C TYR A 19 -7.51 5.89 16.24
N ARG A 20 -7.42 6.56 17.40
CA ARG A 20 -8.23 7.76 17.68
C ARG A 20 -7.89 8.91 16.74
N ASP A 21 -6.62 9.13 16.49
CA ASP A 21 -6.14 10.23 15.64
C ASP A 21 -6.38 9.91 14.16
N LEU A 22 -6.23 8.65 13.78
CA LEU A 22 -6.53 8.20 12.42
C LEU A 22 -8.01 8.37 12.08
N ILE A 23 -8.94 8.03 12.97
CA ILE A 23 -10.38 8.24 12.74
C ILE A 23 -10.69 9.72 12.47
N GLN A 24 -10.01 10.65 13.15
CA GLN A 24 -10.25 12.08 12.94
C GLN A 24 -9.76 12.58 11.58
N SER A 25 -8.72 11.96 11.02
CA SER A 25 -8.15 12.31 9.72
C SER A 25 -8.71 11.47 8.56
N ALA A 26 -9.31 10.32 8.85
CA ALA A 26 -9.87 9.42 7.86
C ALA A 26 -11.04 10.06 7.10
N ILE A 27 -11.14 9.73 5.82
CA ILE A 27 -12.27 10.09 4.98
C ILE A 27 -13.23 8.90 4.97
N ALA A 28 -14.49 9.16 5.38
CA ALA A 28 -15.53 8.13 5.40
C ALA A 28 -15.78 7.62 3.97
N ASP A 29 -15.87 6.31 3.85
CA ASP A 29 -16.21 5.62 2.61
C ASP A 29 -17.49 4.80 2.81
N SER A 30 -18.41 4.87 1.86
CA SER A 30 -19.70 4.16 1.93
C SER A 30 -19.57 2.64 2.04
N ARG A 31 -18.42 2.10 1.64
CA ARG A 31 -18.13 0.66 1.66
C ARG A 31 -17.71 0.15 3.04
N SER A 32 -17.03 0.98 3.83
CA SER A 32 -16.38 0.56 5.08
C SER A 32 -16.95 1.20 6.34
N ASN A 33 -17.67 2.31 6.21
CA ASN A 33 -18.21 3.09 7.34
C ASN A 33 -17.20 3.28 8.49
N LEU A 34 -15.91 3.55 8.14
CA LEU A 34 -14.79 3.67 9.08
C LEU A 34 -14.46 2.39 9.89
N ASP A 35 -14.82 1.22 9.38
CA ASP A 35 -14.29 -0.03 9.91
C ASP A 35 -12.81 -0.19 9.48
N LEU A 36 -11.93 0.43 10.25
CA LEU A 36 -10.48 0.45 9.96
C LEU A 36 -9.83 -0.93 10.08
N LEU A 37 -10.49 -1.89 10.74
CA LEU A 37 -9.99 -3.26 10.81
C LEU A 37 -10.23 -4.04 9.53
N SER A 38 -11.27 -3.68 8.78
CA SER A 38 -11.61 -4.31 7.51
C SER A 38 -11.10 -3.56 6.30
N PHE A 39 -10.65 -2.31 6.49
CA PHE A 39 -10.37 -1.42 5.39
C PHE A 39 -9.45 -0.26 5.76
N THR A 40 -8.36 -0.06 5.03
CA THR A 40 -7.51 1.13 5.20
C THR A 40 -8.16 2.30 4.48
N PRO A 41 -8.63 3.33 5.21
CA PRO A 41 -9.36 4.44 4.61
C PRO A 41 -8.44 5.37 3.84
N ASP A 42 -9.02 6.21 3.00
CA ASP A 42 -8.36 7.43 2.58
C ASP A 42 -8.30 8.44 3.75
N PHE A 43 -7.44 9.43 3.67
CA PHE A 43 -7.22 10.40 4.73
C PHE A 43 -7.04 11.82 4.19
N ARG A 44 -7.28 12.80 5.04
CA ARG A 44 -7.08 14.21 4.68
C ARG A 44 -5.62 14.47 4.38
N GLY A 45 -5.36 15.07 3.21
CA GLY A 45 -4.02 15.36 2.73
C GLY A 45 -3.37 14.23 1.91
N SER A 46 -4.03 13.09 1.68
CA SER A 46 -3.50 11.99 0.86
C SER A 46 -3.00 12.46 -0.51
N ALA A 47 -3.68 13.42 -1.13
CA ALA A 47 -3.25 14.01 -2.39
C ALA A 47 -1.84 14.64 -2.30
N ALA A 48 -1.49 15.28 -1.20
CA ALA A 48 -0.15 15.85 -0.99
C ALA A 48 0.90 14.73 -0.81
N ALA A 49 0.57 13.66 -0.07
CA ALA A 49 1.41 12.49 0.05
C ALA A 49 1.66 11.84 -1.31
N ILE A 50 0.61 11.64 -2.13
CA ILE A 50 0.74 11.08 -3.48
C ILE A 50 1.62 11.95 -4.38
N ASN A 51 1.53 13.27 -4.32
CA ASN A 51 2.41 14.16 -5.07
C ASN A 51 3.89 13.97 -4.69
N ARG A 52 4.18 13.67 -3.41
CA ARG A 52 5.55 13.33 -2.96
C ARG A 52 5.99 11.96 -3.49
N VAL A 53 5.13 10.95 -3.47
CA VAL A 53 5.42 9.63 -4.08
C VAL A 53 5.76 9.79 -5.56
N VAL A 54 4.98 10.56 -6.29
CA VAL A 54 5.19 10.82 -7.73
C VAL A 54 6.54 11.48 -7.99
N ALA A 55 7.06 12.29 -7.06
CA ALA A 55 8.37 12.92 -7.17
C ALA A 55 9.56 11.99 -6.85
N LEU A 56 9.33 10.81 -6.25
CA LEU A 56 10.40 9.86 -5.94
C LEU A 56 11.03 9.28 -7.21
N ALA A 57 12.34 9.11 -7.20
CA ALA A 57 13.07 8.52 -8.33
C ALA A 57 12.57 7.09 -8.68
N CYS A 58 12.24 6.29 -7.67
CA CYS A 58 11.69 4.95 -7.88
C CYS A 58 10.35 4.98 -8.62
N TYR A 59 9.47 5.94 -8.35
CA TYR A 59 8.23 6.12 -9.10
C TYR A 59 8.51 6.60 -10.54
N GLN A 60 9.36 7.60 -10.71
CA GLN A 60 9.67 8.18 -12.01
C GLN A 60 10.22 7.13 -12.98
N ASN A 61 11.10 6.27 -12.50
CA ASN A 61 11.75 5.23 -13.30
C ASN A 61 10.91 3.97 -13.48
N ALA A 62 9.89 3.76 -12.66
CA ALA A 62 9.03 2.57 -12.74
C ALA A 62 8.18 2.56 -14.01
N ARG A 63 8.02 1.39 -14.61
CA ARG A 63 7.11 1.11 -15.73
C ARG A 63 5.87 0.35 -15.28
N THR A 64 6.06 -0.55 -14.32
CA THR A 64 5.00 -1.34 -13.72
C THR A 64 5.07 -1.23 -12.21
N LEU A 65 3.95 -0.93 -11.59
CA LEU A 65 3.82 -0.78 -10.14
C LEU A 65 2.82 -1.80 -9.59
N LEU A 66 3.17 -2.42 -8.46
CA LEU A 66 2.17 -3.01 -7.57
C LEU A 66 1.63 -1.89 -6.69
N ILE A 67 0.35 -1.63 -6.75
CA ILE A 67 -0.31 -0.66 -5.86
C ILE A 67 -1.46 -1.38 -5.17
N THR A 68 -1.40 -1.50 -3.85
CA THR A 68 -2.45 -2.21 -3.10
C THR A 68 -3.83 -1.57 -3.26
N SER A 69 -4.84 -2.33 -2.88
CA SER A 69 -6.25 -1.94 -3.02
C SER A 69 -6.72 -0.90 -1.99
N ASP A 70 -5.83 -0.35 -1.17
CA ASP A 70 -6.18 0.67 -0.18
C ASP A 70 -6.79 1.91 -0.81
N ASN A 71 -7.77 2.51 -0.14
CA ASN A 71 -8.44 3.71 -0.64
C ASN A 71 -7.50 4.91 -0.73
N SER A 72 -6.59 5.06 0.23
CA SER A 72 -5.57 6.11 0.22
C SER A 72 -4.69 6.09 -1.04
N LEU A 73 -4.65 4.96 -1.75
CA LEU A 73 -3.85 4.77 -2.97
C LEU A 73 -4.64 4.86 -4.28
N GLU A 74 -5.95 5.10 -4.23
CA GLU A 74 -6.77 5.22 -5.44
C GLU A 74 -6.24 6.32 -6.37
N ARG A 75 -5.92 7.49 -5.81
CA ARG A 75 -5.32 8.59 -6.55
C ARG A 75 -3.95 8.23 -7.14
N LEU A 76 -3.13 7.42 -6.45
CA LEU A 76 -1.84 6.97 -6.98
C LEU A 76 -2.04 6.02 -8.17
N ARG A 77 -2.99 5.09 -8.08
CA ARG A 77 -3.36 4.22 -9.20
C ARG A 77 -3.77 5.03 -10.43
N TRP A 78 -4.66 6.02 -10.25
CA TRP A 78 -5.08 6.90 -11.32
C TRP A 78 -3.92 7.70 -11.92
N GLN A 79 -3.06 8.31 -11.08
CA GLN A 79 -1.91 9.07 -11.55
C GLN A 79 -0.92 8.19 -12.33
N ALA A 80 -0.63 6.98 -11.83
CA ALA A 80 0.24 6.04 -12.52
C ALA A 80 -0.29 5.68 -13.92
N LEU A 81 -1.59 5.44 -14.06
CA LEU A 81 -2.22 5.18 -15.36
C LEU A 81 -2.12 6.39 -16.29
N LYS A 82 -2.32 7.60 -15.80
CA LYS A 82 -2.13 8.84 -16.58
C LYS A 82 -0.70 9.04 -17.05
N ASP A 83 0.26 8.63 -16.24
CA ASP A 83 1.70 8.68 -16.55
C ASP A 83 2.14 7.53 -17.49
N GLY A 84 1.19 6.74 -18.02
CA GLY A 84 1.45 5.65 -18.94
C GLY A 84 2.03 4.39 -18.28
N LYS A 85 1.98 4.30 -16.94
CA LYS A 85 2.52 3.16 -16.20
C LYS A 85 1.48 2.06 -16.02
N LYS A 86 1.92 0.80 -16.10
CA LYS A 86 1.06 -0.35 -15.77
C LYS A 86 0.89 -0.45 -14.26
N VAL A 87 -0.33 -0.79 -13.82
CA VAL A 87 -0.63 -0.97 -12.41
C VAL A 87 -1.17 -2.37 -12.17
N LEU A 88 -0.48 -3.12 -11.32
CA LEU A 88 -0.92 -4.40 -10.80
C LEU A 88 -1.61 -4.17 -9.46
N VAL A 89 -2.82 -4.69 -9.29
CA VAL A 89 -3.61 -4.54 -8.07
C VAL A 89 -4.05 -5.91 -7.59
N GLY A 90 -3.81 -6.25 -6.31
CA GLY A 90 -4.42 -7.44 -5.70
C GLY A 90 -5.92 -7.25 -5.55
N THR A 91 -6.71 -8.25 -5.95
CA THR A 91 -8.15 -8.24 -5.66
C THR A 91 -8.40 -8.33 -4.16
N TYR A 92 -9.59 -7.91 -3.72
CA TYR A 92 -9.95 -7.96 -2.30
C TYR A 92 -9.59 -9.32 -1.66
N ARG A 93 -8.70 -9.29 -0.65
CA ARG A 93 -8.12 -10.48 0.01
C ARG A 93 -7.54 -11.51 -0.98
N LEU A 94 -7.05 -11.08 -2.14
CA LEU A 94 -6.48 -11.93 -3.21
C LEU A 94 -7.39 -13.07 -3.70
N ARG A 95 -8.72 -12.97 -3.46
CA ARG A 95 -9.67 -14.05 -3.80
C ARG A 95 -9.68 -14.43 -5.27
N ARG A 96 -9.35 -13.51 -6.16
CA ARG A 96 -9.28 -13.71 -7.61
C ARG A 96 -7.90 -13.40 -8.19
N GLY A 97 -6.86 -13.44 -7.35
CA GLY A 97 -5.50 -13.10 -7.76
C GLY A 97 -5.33 -11.60 -7.98
N PHE A 98 -4.79 -11.22 -9.13
CA PHE A 98 -4.46 -9.84 -9.46
C PHE A 98 -5.26 -9.32 -10.65
N VAL A 99 -5.34 -8.00 -10.73
CA VAL A 99 -5.83 -7.26 -11.90
C VAL A 99 -4.70 -6.41 -12.44
N LEU A 100 -4.39 -6.56 -13.72
CA LEU A 100 -3.44 -5.70 -14.43
C LEU A 100 -4.20 -4.61 -15.18
N LEU A 101 -3.92 -3.36 -14.82
CA LEU A 101 -4.40 -2.17 -15.51
C LEU A 101 -3.29 -1.70 -16.46
N ASP A 102 -3.56 -1.77 -17.76
CA ASP A 102 -2.64 -1.32 -18.80
C ASP A 102 -3.27 -0.08 -19.49
N PRO A 103 -2.72 1.12 -19.28
CA PRO A 103 -3.31 2.35 -19.83
C PRO A 103 -3.34 2.35 -21.37
N ALA A 104 -2.47 1.60 -22.04
CA ALA A 104 -2.53 1.45 -23.50
C ALA A 104 -3.77 0.68 -24.00
N ARG A 105 -4.50 0.01 -23.10
CA ARG A 105 -5.70 -0.80 -23.41
C ARG A 105 -6.98 -0.23 -22.82
N ILE A 106 -6.89 0.86 -22.05
CA ILE A 106 -8.02 1.51 -21.37
C ILE A 106 -8.25 2.86 -22.07
N ASP A 107 -9.52 3.18 -22.36
CA ASP A 107 -9.88 4.50 -22.86
C ASP A 107 -9.45 5.57 -21.82
N GLU A 108 -8.75 6.61 -22.29
CA GLU A 108 -8.21 7.68 -21.42
C GLU A 108 -9.29 8.30 -20.51
N LYS A 109 -10.51 8.47 -21.01
CA LYS A 109 -11.65 8.99 -20.25
C LYS A 109 -12.12 8.07 -19.13
N ARG A 110 -11.64 6.82 -19.11
CA ARG A 110 -12.04 5.78 -18.15
C ARG A 110 -10.92 5.43 -17.15
N LEU A 111 -9.74 6.04 -17.25
CA LEU A 111 -8.60 5.76 -16.37
C LEU A 111 -8.92 5.98 -14.88
N GLU A 112 -9.70 7.03 -14.58
CA GLU A 112 -10.13 7.29 -13.19
C GLU A 112 -11.03 6.17 -12.67
N LEU A 113 -12.03 5.75 -13.45
CA LEU A 113 -12.88 4.61 -13.11
C LEU A 113 -12.10 3.30 -13.00
N ALA A 114 -11.08 3.10 -13.84
CA ALA A 114 -10.23 1.91 -13.78
C ALA A 114 -9.37 1.88 -12.51
N ALA A 115 -9.01 3.04 -11.95
CA ALA A 115 -8.25 3.14 -10.72
C ALA A 115 -9.07 2.81 -9.46
N CYS A 116 -10.41 2.94 -9.54
CA CYS A 116 -11.32 2.62 -8.45
C CYS A 116 -11.49 1.11 -8.30
N LEU A 117 -11.62 0.61 -7.05
CA LEU A 117 -11.85 -0.81 -6.77
C LEU A 117 -13.11 -1.35 -7.47
N ASP A 118 -14.19 -0.56 -7.47
CA ASP A 118 -15.45 -0.96 -8.10
C ASP A 118 -15.43 -0.87 -9.64
N GLY A 119 -14.40 -0.23 -10.19
CA GLY A 119 -14.23 -0.02 -11.62
C GLY A 119 -13.25 -0.96 -12.29
N MET A 120 -12.16 -1.30 -11.61
CA MET A 120 -11.00 -1.98 -12.21
C MET A 120 -11.32 -3.35 -12.83
N GLU A 121 -12.34 -4.05 -12.35
CA GLU A 121 -12.75 -5.36 -12.87
C GLU A 121 -13.89 -5.28 -13.92
N LYS A 122 -14.37 -4.07 -14.25
CA LYS A 122 -15.40 -3.90 -15.29
C LYS A 122 -14.84 -4.17 -16.68
N PRO A 123 -15.69 -4.60 -17.65
CA PRO A 123 -15.25 -4.84 -19.02
C PRO A 123 -14.54 -3.63 -19.65
N GLY A 124 -13.40 -3.90 -20.28
CA GLY A 124 -12.57 -2.87 -20.92
C GLY A 124 -11.72 -2.03 -19.94
N MET A 125 -11.59 -2.46 -18.70
CA MET A 125 -10.69 -1.87 -17.68
C MET A 125 -9.49 -2.77 -17.45
N GLY A 126 -9.47 -3.48 -16.33
CA GLY A 126 -8.38 -4.37 -15.98
C GLY A 126 -8.53 -5.77 -16.57
N ARG A 127 -7.42 -6.47 -16.64
CA ARG A 127 -7.34 -7.88 -17.00
C ARG A 127 -6.99 -8.69 -15.75
N SER A 128 -7.82 -9.68 -15.43
CA SER A 128 -7.52 -10.62 -14.36
C SER A 128 -6.25 -11.42 -14.69
N MET A 129 -5.37 -11.57 -13.72
CA MET A 129 -4.08 -12.24 -13.84
C MET A 129 -3.95 -13.31 -12.76
N SER A 130 -3.76 -14.54 -13.17
CA SER A 130 -3.31 -15.59 -12.26
C SER A 130 -1.81 -15.47 -12.01
N ILE A 131 -1.32 -16.12 -10.95
CA ILE A 131 0.12 -16.19 -10.62
C ILE A 131 0.92 -16.76 -11.80
N ALA A 132 0.40 -17.81 -12.44
CA ALA A 132 1.04 -18.42 -13.60
C ALA A 132 1.16 -17.43 -14.78
N GLN A 133 0.09 -16.67 -15.08
CA GLN A 133 0.10 -15.67 -16.14
C GLN A 133 1.10 -14.53 -15.85
N LEU A 134 1.19 -14.06 -14.60
CA LEU A 134 2.16 -13.04 -14.23
C LEU A 134 3.60 -13.49 -14.52
N ARG A 135 3.93 -14.73 -14.15
CA ARG A 135 5.25 -15.31 -14.41
C ARG A 135 5.49 -15.52 -15.91
N ASP A 136 4.54 -16.18 -16.60
CA ASP A 136 4.72 -16.65 -17.98
C ASP A 136 4.75 -15.48 -18.99
N GLU A 137 4.10 -14.36 -18.68
CA GLU A 137 4.13 -13.14 -19.50
C GLU A 137 5.37 -12.26 -19.27
N GLY A 138 6.24 -12.63 -18.33
CA GLY A 138 7.49 -11.90 -18.07
C GLY A 138 7.26 -10.48 -17.52
N LEU A 139 6.16 -10.27 -16.79
CA LEU A 139 5.91 -9.00 -16.14
C LEU A 139 6.98 -8.73 -15.07
N THR A 140 7.48 -7.50 -15.02
CA THR A 140 8.40 -7.07 -13.97
C THR A 140 7.79 -5.88 -13.23
N VAL A 141 7.68 -5.98 -11.90
CA VAL A 141 7.23 -4.91 -11.01
C VAL A 141 8.46 -4.14 -10.51
N ASP A 142 8.50 -2.85 -10.80
CA ASP A 142 9.65 -1.98 -10.51
C ASP A 142 9.52 -1.25 -9.17
N MET A 143 8.28 -1.09 -8.69
CA MET A 143 7.98 -0.41 -7.43
C MET A 143 6.68 -0.97 -6.85
N CYS A 144 6.63 -1.06 -5.52
CA CYS A 144 5.43 -1.40 -4.77
C CYS A 144 4.97 -0.20 -3.94
N ALA A 145 3.67 0.05 -3.90
CA ALA A 145 3.06 1.02 -3.01
C ALA A 145 2.00 0.34 -2.15
N THR A 146 2.03 0.60 -0.85
CA THR A 146 1.08 0.06 0.11
C THR A 146 0.52 1.15 1.02
N GLY A 147 -0.72 0.97 1.45
CA GLY A 147 -1.25 1.61 2.63
C GLY A 147 -1.00 0.73 3.86
N GLY A 148 -1.53 1.14 4.98
CA GLY A 148 -1.46 0.39 6.24
C GLY A 148 -2.08 1.21 7.36
N LEU A 149 -2.09 0.68 8.55
CA LEU A 149 -2.69 1.35 9.69
C LEU A 149 -1.65 2.03 10.59
N VAL A 150 -0.49 1.43 10.80
CA VAL A 150 0.60 2.02 11.58
C VAL A 150 1.95 1.62 10.99
N PHE A 151 2.80 2.61 10.85
CA PHE A 151 4.21 2.47 10.46
C PHE A 151 5.11 3.10 11.52
N ASN A 152 6.36 2.69 11.59
CA ASN A 152 7.36 3.49 12.30
C ASN A 152 8.19 4.34 11.32
N GLU A 153 9.01 5.23 11.86
CA GLU A 153 9.87 6.14 11.08
C GLU A 153 10.95 5.41 10.26
N HIS A 154 11.19 4.13 10.55
CA HIS A 154 12.16 3.27 9.85
C HIS A 154 11.52 2.38 8.78
N GLY A 155 10.25 2.61 8.43
CA GLY A 155 9.56 1.85 7.40
C GLY A 155 9.02 0.50 7.84
N VAL A 156 9.07 0.16 9.14
CA VAL A 156 8.47 -1.09 9.62
C VAL A 156 6.94 -0.94 9.68
N VAL A 157 6.24 -1.94 9.17
CA VAL A 157 4.79 -2.02 9.27
C VAL A 157 4.43 -2.53 10.67
N VAL A 158 4.07 -1.60 11.55
CA VAL A 158 3.70 -1.93 12.95
C VAL A 158 2.33 -2.60 13.00
N TYR A 159 1.40 -2.15 12.15
CA TYR A 159 0.07 -2.74 12.02
C TYR A 159 -0.45 -2.58 10.58
N GLU A 160 -0.54 -3.69 9.83
CA GLU A 160 -0.81 -3.66 8.39
C GLU A 160 -2.28 -3.33 8.05
N GLY A 161 -3.21 -3.97 8.72
CA GLY A 161 -4.60 -3.99 8.27
C GLY A 161 -4.88 -5.17 7.31
N HIS A 162 -5.77 -4.96 6.32
CA HIS A 162 -6.26 -6.06 5.48
C HIS A 162 -5.82 -6.04 4.01
N ALA A 163 -4.86 -5.18 3.66
CA ALA A 163 -4.34 -5.12 2.28
C ALA A 163 -3.57 -6.37 1.86
N LEU A 164 -3.07 -7.15 2.83
CA LEU A 164 -2.27 -8.35 2.60
C LEU A 164 -1.03 -8.05 1.73
N PHE A 165 -0.38 -6.92 1.95
CA PHE A 165 0.76 -6.49 1.14
C PHE A 165 1.90 -7.48 1.20
N GLU A 166 2.25 -7.96 2.40
CA GLU A 166 3.34 -8.92 2.58
C GLU A 166 3.10 -10.23 1.83
N VAL A 167 1.83 -10.70 1.80
CA VAL A 167 1.45 -11.87 1.01
C VAL A 167 1.60 -11.61 -0.49
N GLN A 168 1.20 -10.41 -0.96
CA GLN A 168 1.38 -10.02 -2.36
C GLN A 168 2.86 -9.95 -2.73
N TRP A 169 3.67 -9.33 -1.88
CA TRP A 169 5.11 -9.25 -2.05
C TRP A 169 5.75 -10.63 -2.16
N ALA A 170 5.50 -11.51 -1.18
CA ALA A 170 6.05 -12.86 -1.15
C ALA A 170 5.67 -13.65 -2.40
N LEU A 171 4.40 -13.62 -2.82
CA LEU A 171 3.94 -14.29 -4.04
C LEU A 171 4.69 -13.79 -5.28
N LEU A 172 4.86 -12.47 -5.45
CA LEU A 172 5.54 -11.91 -6.60
C LEU A 172 7.06 -12.17 -6.57
N GLN A 173 7.64 -12.24 -5.38
CA GLN A 173 9.04 -12.61 -5.19
C GLN A 173 9.28 -14.08 -5.58
N ASP A 174 8.44 -15.00 -5.10
CA ASP A 174 8.56 -16.44 -5.35
C ASP A 174 8.48 -16.77 -6.85
N ILE A 175 7.70 -16.04 -7.61
CA ILE A 175 7.56 -16.26 -9.05
C ILE A 175 8.53 -15.41 -9.90
N GLY A 176 9.42 -14.63 -9.27
CA GLY A 176 10.42 -13.82 -9.96
C GLY A 176 9.87 -12.61 -10.72
N VAL A 177 8.73 -12.08 -10.31
CA VAL A 177 8.07 -10.91 -10.94
C VAL A 177 8.54 -9.59 -10.33
N LEU A 178 9.07 -9.59 -9.11
CA LEU A 178 9.68 -8.39 -8.53
C LEU A 178 11.01 -8.07 -9.20
N GLY A 179 11.17 -6.83 -9.65
CA GLY A 179 12.43 -6.33 -10.16
C GLY A 179 13.53 -6.35 -9.08
N PRO A 180 14.81 -6.56 -9.45
CA PRO A 180 15.90 -6.69 -8.48
C PRO A 180 16.15 -5.42 -7.65
N SER A 181 15.66 -4.29 -8.09
CA SER A 181 15.74 -2.98 -7.40
C SER A 181 14.37 -2.41 -7.07
N ALA A 182 13.34 -3.25 -7.03
CA ALA A 182 12.00 -2.82 -6.68
C ALA A 182 11.99 -2.20 -5.28
N ARG A 183 11.43 -0.99 -5.18
CA ARG A 183 11.31 -0.24 -3.91
C ARG A 183 9.90 -0.35 -3.36
N VAL A 184 9.81 -0.36 -2.03
CA VAL A 184 8.54 -0.38 -1.30
C VAL A 184 8.28 0.99 -0.71
N VAL A 185 7.14 1.57 -1.06
CA VAL A 185 6.69 2.88 -0.58
C VAL A 185 5.38 2.73 0.19
N ALA A 186 5.37 3.09 1.44
CA ALA A 186 4.15 3.22 2.22
C ALA A 186 3.58 4.64 2.10
N VAL A 187 2.25 4.76 2.04
CA VAL A 187 1.55 6.05 2.06
C VAL A 187 0.66 6.10 3.29
N ALA A 188 0.89 7.09 4.15
CA ALA A 188 0.24 7.18 5.45
C ALA A 188 -0.10 8.64 5.80
N HIS A 189 -1.07 8.83 6.69
CA HIS A 189 -1.24 10.10 7.41
C HIS A 189 -0.15 10.24 8.48
N ALA A 190 0.21 11.48 8.84
CA ALA A 190 1.26 11.71 9.84
C ALA A 190 1.00 11.01 11.18
N SER A 191 -0.27 10.91 11.61
CA SER A 191 -0.64 10.20 12.84
C SER A 191 -0.44 8.68 12.79
N GLN A 192 -0.22 8.11 11.61
CA GLN A 192 0.03 6.69 11.42
C GLN A 192 1.53 6.34 11.50
N VAL A 193 2.40 7.35 11.55
CA VAL A 193 3.85 7.15 11.66
C VAL A 193 4.25 7.42 13.10
N VAL A 194 4.81 6.42 13.76
CA VAL A 194 5.13 6.47 15.19
C VAL A 194 6.63 6.33 15.44
N ASP A 195 7.09 7.00 16.47
CA ASP A 195 8.32 6.69 17.18
C ASP A 195 7.92 5.91 18.44
N GLU A 196 8.15 4.60 18.44
CA GLU A 196 7.73 3.71 19.51
C GLU A 196 8.40 4.07 20.84
N VAL A 197 9.64 4.54 20.78
CA VAL A 197 10.42 4.92 21.96
C VAL A 197 9.79 6.13 22.66
N SER A 198 9.39 7.12 21.87
CA SER A 198 8.64 8.29 22.38
C SER A 198 7.29 7.91 22.98
N LEU A 199 6.70 6.80 22.57
CA LEU A 199 5.46 6.25 23.15
C LEU A 199 5.72 5.38 24.39
N GLY A 200 6.98 5.18 24.77
CA GLY A 200 7.38 4.37 25.93
C GLY A 200 7.44 2.87 25.66
N PHE A 201 7.63 2.47 24.41
CA PHE A 201 7.83 1.09 23.99
C PHE A 201 9.27 0.87 23.53
N ASP A 202 9.72 -0.39 23.52
CA ASP A 202 10.96 -0.75 22.83
C ASP A 202 10.77 -0.59 21.31
N ALA A 203 11.85 -0.22 20.61
CA ALA A 203 11.85 -0.13 19.16
C ALA A 203 11.39 -1.45 18.51
N ILE A 204 10.58 -1.34 17.47
CA ILE A 204 10.11 -2.47 16.66
C ILE A 204 10.98 -2.54 15.42
N THR A 205 11.59 -3.69 15.20
CA THR A 205 12.35 -4.00 13.99
C THR A 205 11.58 -5.02 13.15
N ALA A 206 11.71 -4.93 11.83
CA ALA A 206 11.11 -5.93 10.95
C ALA A 206 11.81 -7.29 11.12
N ASP A 207 11.04 -8.36 11.18
CA ASP A 207 11.55 -9.71 10.99
C ASP A 207 11.79 -9.93 9.49
N SER A 208 13.04 -9.76 9.04
CA SER A 208 13.41 -9.86 7.63
C SER A 208 13.09 -11.20 6.97
N THR A 209 12.71 -12.21 7.75
CA THR A 209 12.29 -13.52 7.25
C THR A 209 10.79 -13.60 6.95
N ARG A 210 10.00 -12.65 7.47
CA ARG A 210 8.54 -12.68 7.41
C ARG A 210 7.89 -11.35 7.05
N GLU A 211 8.57 -10.24 7.33
CA GLU A 211 8.02 -8.89 7.22
C GLU A 211 8.77 -8.10 6.14
N VAL A 212 8.04 -7.28 5.41
CA VAL A 212 8.60 -6.35 4.43
C VAL A 212 8.80 -5.00 5.08
N GLN A 213 10.03 -4.50 5.07
CA GLN A 213 10.32 -3.13 5.46
C GLN A 213 10.17 -2.21 4.25
N CYS A 214 9.45 -1.10 4.44
CA CYS A 214 9.31 -0.08 3.40
C CYS A 214 10.60 0.73 3.27
N ASP A 215 11.02 1.00 2.04
CA ASP A 215 12.16 1.90 1.76
C ASP A 215 11.77 3.36 2.07
N TYR A 216 10.48 3.69 1.92
CA TYR A 216 9.94 5.03 2.17
C TYR A 216 8.60 4.95 2.87
N VAL A 217 8.39 5.82 3.87
CA VAL A 217 7.06 6.14 4.40
C VAL A 217 6.75 7.60 4.06
N VAL A 218 5.71 7.79 3.26
CA VAL A 218 5.36 9.10 2.70
C VAL A 218 4.08 9.62 3.34
N THR A 219 4.19 10.79 3.96
CA THR A 219 3.06 11.52 4.55
C THR A 219 2.79 12.81 3.77
N PRO A 220 1.66 13.51 4.05
CA PRO A 220 1.42 14.83 3.48
C PRO A 220 2.53 15.84 3.75
N GLU A 221 3.25 15.71 4.86
CA GLU A 221 4.23 16.68 5.34
C GLU A 221 5.66 16.31 4.91
N ARG A 222 6.02 15.05 4.96
CA ARG A 222 7.41 14.59 4.75
C ARG A 222 7.52 13.17 4.22
N VAL A 223 8.73 12.82 3.82
CA VAL A 223 9.17 11.46 3.44
C VAL A 223 10.16 11.00 4.50
N PHE A 224 9.98 9.78 4.99
CA PHE A 224 10.94 9.04 5.81
C PHE A 224 11.62 8.00 4.91
N GLU A 225 12.94 7.82 5.07
CA GLU A 225 13.79 6.85 4.37
C GLU A 225 14.42 5.87 5.37
#